data_67512d64f751b36d1aa212d655a3e6b9
#
_entry.id   67512d64f751b36d1aa212d655a3e6b9
#
_cell.length_a   1.000
_cell.length_b   1.000
_cell.length_c   1.000
_cell.angle_alpha   90.00
_cell.angle_beta   90.00
_cell.angle_gamma   90.00
#
_symmetry.space_group_name_H-M   'P 1'
#
loop_
_entity.id
_entity.type
_entity.pdbx_description
1 polymer ?
#
loop_
_entity_poly.entity_id
_entity_poly.type
_entity_poly.pdbx_seq_one_letter_code
_entity_poly.pdbx_strand_id
1 'polypeptide(L)'
;YRENLKAKGPELKLGKDRKLAEYIEHKIADEQYSPAAVLGRIKAKGLKFNTTISVNTLYSYIEKGVFLRITNKDLPVKGSRKREYRHTKAQSRAPKGESIEKRPEEINNRETFGHWEMDCVESAKGCTTTLLVLTERLSRREITRRMEAKKAENVVAELDALEKRYGELFPLIFKSITVDNGSEFANCEGMERSSLREGEKRTKLYYCHPYSAYERGSNENQNKLVRRHAPKGSSFEDMTDERADYIEGWMNDYPRKMFNW
;
A
#
# COMPACT_ATOMS: atom_id res chain seq x y z
N TYR A 1 48.27 7.42 -12.81
CA TYR A 1 47.86 7.65 -11.41
C TYR A 1 46.34 7.55 -11.22
N ARG A 2 45.53 8.22 -12.05
CA ARG A 2 44.03 8.16 -11.99
C ARG A 2 43.44 6.80 -12.34
N GLU A 3 44.08 6.04 -13.26
CA GLU A 3 43.67 4.67 -13.60
C GLU A 3 43.99 3.68 -12.46
N ASN A 4 45.12 3.84 -11.79
CA ASN A 4 45.47 3.04 -10.61
C ASN A 4 44.58 3.34 -9.39
N LEU A 5 44.00 4.51 -9.27
CA LEU A 5 43.01 4.86 -8.24
C LEU A 5 41.66 4.17 -8.48
N LYS A 6 41.27 3.94 -9.74
CA LYS A 6 40.05 3.18 -10.09
C LYS A 6 40.20 1.67 -9.80
N ALA A 7 41.42 1.15 -9.82
CA ALA A 7 41.71 -0.24 -9.48
C ALA A 7 41.92 -0.51 -7.98
N LYS A 8 41.99 0.55 -7.15
CA LYS A 8 42.16 0.43 -5.69
C LYS A 8 40.78 0.32 -5.03
N GLY A 9 40.41 -0.84 -4.57
CA GLY A 9 39.24 -1.12 -3.78
C GLY A 9 38.97 -2.61 -3.68
N PRO A 10 38.19 -3.05 -2.68
CA PRO A 10 37.79 -4.45 -2.62
C PRO A 10 36.96 -4.81 -3.85
N GLU A 11 37.18 -6.01 -4.37
CA GLU A 11 36.38 -6.54 -5.49
C GLU A 11 34.88 -6.44 -5.21
N LEU A 12 34.10 -6.15 -6.25
CA LEU A 12 32.67 -6.12 -6.16
C LEU A 12 32.15 -7.52 -5.78
N LYS A 13 31.51 -7.63 -4.63
CA LYS A 13 30.97 -8.90 -4.14
C LYS A 13 30.04 -9.57 -5.18
N LEU A 14 29.25 -8.76 -5.92
CA LEU A 14 28.34 -9.23 -6.96
C LEU A 14 29.04 -9.76 -8.21
N GLY A 15 30.30 -9.39 -8.48
CA GLY A 15 31.01 -9.82 -9.67
C GLY A 15 31.18 -11.35 -9.79
N LYS A 16 31.07 -12.07 -8.69
CA LYS A 16 31.17 -13.54 -8.61
C LYS A 16 29.80 -14.23 -8.47
N ASP A 17 28.69 -13.50 -8.42
CA ASP A 17 27.33 -14.05 -8.24
C ASP A 17 26.32 -13.41 -9.18
N ARG A 18 26.39 -13.84 -10.44
CA ARG A 18 25.47 -13.38 -11.49
C ARG A 18 23.99 -13.67 -11.16
N LYS A 19 23.70 -14.82 -10.53
CA LYS A 19 22.34 -15.20 -10.15
C LYS A 19 21.72 -14.23 -9.14
N LEU A 20 22.53 -13.79 -8.16
CA LEU A 20 22.09 -12.77 -7.20
C LEU A 20 21.84 -11.44 -7.90
N ALA A 21 22.72 -11.03 -8.82
CA ALA A 21 22.56 -9.77 -9.56
C ALA A 21 21.28 -9.79 -10.40
N GLU A 22 21.03 -10.84 -11.18
CA GLU A 22 19.84 -11.03 -12.01
C GLU A 22 18.56 -11.06 -11.15
N TYR A 23 18.58 -11.74 -10.01
CA TYR A 23 17.46 -11.76 -9.09
C TYR A 23 17.14 -10.37 -8.54
N ILE A 24 18.15 -9.58 -8.13
CA ILE A 24 17.98 -8.22 -7.64
C ILE A 24 17.39 -7.32 -8.74
N GLU A 25 17.94 -7.40 -9.95
CA GLU A 25 17.44 -6.60 -11.08
C GLU A 25 15.99 -6.93 -11.41
N HIS A 26 15.64 -8.20 -11.50
CA HIS A 26 14.27 -8.64 -11.74
C HIS A 26 13.31 -8.12 -10.65
N LYS A 27 13.65 -8.30 -9.39
CA LYS A 27 12.78 -7.85 -8.28
C LYS A 27 12.60 -6.32 -8.24
N ILE A 28 13.62 -5.54 -8.60
CA ILE A 28 13.52 -4.07 -8.58
C ILE A 28 12.88 -3.55 -9.86
N ALA A 29 13.35 -3.97 -11.05
CA ALA A 29 12.88 -3.45 -12.33
C ALA A 29 11.47 -3.93 -12.69
N ASP A 30 11.22 -5.24 -12.55
CA ASP A 30 10.00 -5.86 -13.05
C ASP A 30 8.92 -5.96 -11.96
N GLU A 31 9.29 -6.26 -10.70
CA GLU A 31 8.35 -6.42 -9.61
C GLU A 31 8.25 -5.21 -8.66
N GLN A 32 8.94 -4.12 -8.95
CA GLN A 32 8.83 -2.85 -8.19
C GLN A 32 9.22 -2.97 -6.69
N TYR A 33 10.08 -3.91 -6.33
CA TYR A 33 10.57 -4.05 -4.95
C TYR A 33 11.59 -2.94 -4.61
N SER A 34 11.61 -2.51 -3.35
CA SER A 34 12.74 -1.70 -2.86
C SER A 34 13.95 -2.59 -2.59
N PRO A 35 15.19 -2.05 -2.64
CA PRO A 35 16.39 -2.82 -2.34
C PRO A 35 16.33 -3.56 -1.00
N ALA A 36 15.79 -2.91 0.05
CA ALA A 36 15.62 -3.52 1.36
C ALA A 36 14.63 -4.70 1.32
N ALA A 37 13.52 -4.57 0.58
CA ALA A 37 12.53 -5.63 0.45
C ALA A 37 13.07 -6.84 -0.35
N VAL A 38 13.92 -6.60 -1.36
CA VAL A 38 14.57 -7.71 -2.09
C VAL A 38 15.40 -8.56 -1.15
N LEU A 39 16.26 -7.94 -0.33
CA LEU A 39 17.08 -8.66 0.64
C LEU A 39 16.22 -9.30 1.76
N GLY A 40 15.16 -8.63 2.17
CA GLY A 40 14.17 -9.20 3.08
C GLY A 40 13.50 -10.45 2.50
N ARG A 41 13.12 -10.44 1.21
CA ARG A 41 12.55 -11.60 0.53
C ARG A 41 13.51 -12.78 0.45
N ILE A 42 14.78 -12.52 0.15
CA ILE A 42 15.84 -13.55 0.14
C ILE A 42 15.89 -14.22 1.52
N LYS A 43 15.90 -13.42 2.59
CA LYS A 43 15.90 -13.92 3.97
C LYS A 43 14.64 -14.72 4.31
N ALA A 44 13.46 -14.15 4.04
CA ALA A 44 12.17 -14.76 4.38
C ALA A 44 11.93 -16.09 3.65
N LYS A 45 12.37 -16.20 2.39
CA LYS A 45 12.21 -17.42 1.58
C LYS A 45 13.40 -18.38 1.71
N GLY A 46 14.42 -18.05 2.52
CA GLY A 46 15.61 -18.89 2.69
C GLY A 46 16.41 -19.12 1.41
N LEU A 47 16.35 -18.15 0.46
CA LEU A 47 17.06 -18.28 -0.82
C LEU A 47 18.56 -18.22 -0.59
N LYS A 48 19.29 -19.14 -1.21
CA LYS A 48 20.76 -19.25 -1.10
C LYS A 48 21.42 -18.77 -2.37
N PHE A 49 22.34 -17.84 -2.22
CA PHE A 49 23.24 -17.33 -3.26
C PHE A 49 24.70 -17.52 -2.81
N ASN A 50 25.64 -17.42 -3.74
CA ASN A 50 27.05 -17.58 -3.42
C ASN A 50 27.59 -16.41 -2.58
N THR A 51 26.90 -15.25 -2.62
CA THR A 51 27.31 -14.02 -1.96
C THR A 51 26.15 -13.42 -1.18
N THR A 52 26.49 -12.79 -0.06
CA THR A 52 25.55 -11.97 0.71
C THR A 52 25.99 -10.51 0.73
N ILE A 53 25.04 -9.61 0.57
CA ILE A 53 25.29 -8.16 0.62
C ILE A 53 24.33 -7.49 1.60
N SER A 54 24.80 -6.40 2.20
CA SER A 54 23.94 -5.57 3.06
C SER A 54 23.06 -4.62 2.24
N VAL A 55 21.99 -4.11 2.84
CA VAL A 55 21.11 -3.11 2.24
C VAL A 55 21.91 -1.87 1.79
N ASN A 56 22.83 -1.39 2.62
CA ASN A 56 23.68 -0.24 2.29
C ASN A 56 24.60 -0.53 1.10
N THR A 57 25.18 -1.73 1.03
CA THR A 57 26.00 -2.17 -0.11
C THR A 57 25.17 -2.19 -1.39
N LEU A 58 23.94 -2.70 -1.33
CA LEU A 58 23.04 -2.74 -2.48
C LEU A 58 22.71 -1.33 -2.99
N TYR A 59 22.36 -0.40 -2.12
CA TYR A 59 22.14 1.00 -2.50
C TYR A 59 23.39 1.64 -3.12
N SER A 60 24.59 1.40 -2.54
CA SER A 60 25.85 1.89 -3.09
C SER A 60 26.15 1.32 -4.48
N TYR A 61 25.84 0.07 -4.71
CA TYR A 61 26.04 -0.57 -6.02
C TYR A 61 25.09 -0.03 -7.09
N ILE A 62 23.83 0.24 -6.73
CA ILE A 62 22.87 0.90 -7.62
C ILE A 62 23.34 2.33 -7.97
N GLU A 63 23.81 3.08 -6.97
CA GLU A 63 24.33 4.44 -7.17
C GLU A 63 25.58 4.49 -8.06
N LYS A 64 26.45 3.49 -7.94
CA LYS A 64 27.67 3.34 -8.75
C LYS A 64 27.43 2.76 -10.14
N GLY A 65 26.19 2.40 -10.49
CA GLY A 65 25.86 1.81 -11.80
C GLY A 65 26.44 0.42 -12.00
N VAL A 66 26.55 -0.39 -10.95
CA VAL A 66 27.05 -1.78 -11.03
C VAL A 66 26.07 -2.69 -11.76
N PHE A 67 24.79 -2.38 -11.73
CA PHE A 67 23.73 -3.14 -12.36
C PHE A 67 23.47 -2.65 -13.79
N LEU A 68 23.02 -3.55 -14.66
CA LEU A 68 22.74 -3.24 -16.05
C LEU A 68 21.31 -2.65 -16.26
N ARG A 69 20.34 -3.15 -15.51
CA ARG A 69 18.91 -2.85 -15.70
C ARG A 69 18.34 -1.86 -14.69
N ILE A 70 19.02 -1.60 -13.59
CA ILE A 70 18.50 -0.76 -12.50
C ILE A 70 19.42 0.40 -12.18
N THR A 71 18.80 1.54 -11.88
CA THR A 71 19.45 2.79 -11.53
C THR A 71 18.74 3.45 -10.35
N ASN A 72 19.21 4.58 -9.87
CA ASN A 72 18.51 5.38 -8.86
C ASN A 72 17.10 5.82 -9.28
N LYS A 73 16.78 5.84 -10.58
CA LYS A 73 15.45 6.20 -11.09
C LYS A 73 14.39 5.13 -10.79
N ASP A 74 14.82 3.88 -10.67
CA ASP A 74 13.96 2.73 -10.39
C ASP A 74 13.65 2.60 -8.89
N LEU A 75 14.27 3.45 -8.05
CA LEU A 75 14.06 3.45 -6.61
C LEU A 75 12.84 4.31 -6.23
N PRO A 76 11.95 3.81 -5.34
CA PRO A 76 10.67 4.45 -5.02
C PRO A 76 10.77 5.91 -4.53
N VAL A 77 11.84 6.25 -3.83
CA VAL A 77 12.03 7.60 -3.23
C VAL A 77 12.92 8.50 -4.09
N LYS A 78 14.00 7.94 -4.66
CA LYS A 78 14.94 8.72 -5.49
C LYS A 78 14.40 9.04 -6.88
N GLY A 79 13.43 8.25 -7.37
CA GLY A 79 12.73 8.49 -8.64
C GLY A 79 11.66 9.59 -8.59
N SER A 80 11.23 10.02 -7.41
CA SER A 80 10.16 11.01 -7.28
C SER A 80 10.70 12.44 -7.19
N ARG A 81 10.21 13.35 -8.07
CA ARG A 81 10.46 14.79 -7.93
C ARG A 81 9.80 15.32 -6.66
N LYS A 82 10.53 16.10 -5.84
CA LYS A 82 9.93 16.91 -4.77
C LYS A 82 8.92 17.88 -5.39
N ARG A 83 7.65 17.74 -5.06
CA ARG A 83 6.61 18.71 -5.43
C ARG A 83 6.54 19.80 -4.37
N GLU A 84 6.42 21.06 -4.79
CA GLU A 84 6.08 22.17 -3.90
C GLU A 84 4.69 21.92 -3.32
N TYR A 85 4.58 22.09 -2.00
CA TYR A 85 3.32 21.93 -1.28
C TYR A 85 2.46 23.17 -1.54
N ARG A 86 1.38 23.02 -2.32
CA ARG A 86 0.36 24.05 -2.45
C ARG A 86 -0.73 23.83 -1.42
N HIS A 87 -0.88 24.80 -0.51
CA HIS A 87 -2.02 24.83 0.40
C HIS A 87 -3.32 25.01 -0.40
N THR A 88 -4.12 23.94 -0.49
CA THR A 88 -5.51 24.05 -0.94
C THR A 88 -6.39 24.30 0.28
N LYS A 89 -7.14 25.40 0.26
CA LYS A 89 -8.22 25.63 1.23
C LYS A 89 -9.32 24.62 0.93
N ALA A 90 -9.39 23.57 1.70
CA ALA A 90 -10.46 22.60 1.60
C ALA A 90 -11.57 22.98 2.58
N GLN A 91 -12.83 22.84 2.18
CA GLN A 91 -13.97 23.04 3.07
C GLN A 91 -14.03 21.90 4.10
N SER A 92 -14.07 22.27 5.38
CA SER A 92 -14.33 21.31 6.46
C SER A 92 -15.78 20.83 6.34
N ARG A 93 -15.96 19.51 6.13
CA ARG A 93 -17.27 18.86 6.20
C ARG A 93 -17.40 18.21 7.57
N ALA A 94 -18.57 18.33 8.19
CA ALA A 94 -18.89 17.64 9.43
C ALA A 94 -18.87 16.13 9.20
N PRO A 95 -18.32 15.32 10.16
CA PRO A 95 -18.37 13.87 10.06
C PRO A 95 -19.82 13.39 9.99
N LYS A 96 -20.08 12.41 9.10
CA LYS A 96 -21.42 11.86 8.86
C LYS A 96 -21.75 10.66 9.76
N GLY A 97 -20.82 10.26 10.62
CA GLY A 97 -20.96 9.15 11.55
C GLY A 97 -20.17 9.41 12.82
N GLU A 98 -19.78 8.34 13.50
CA GLU A 98 -19.11 8.45 14.80
C GLU A 98 -17.67 8.96 14.65
N SER A 99 -17.31 9.95 15.50
CA SER A 99 -15.96 10.53 15.50
C SER A 99 -14.92 9.50 15.92
N ILE A 100 -13.71 9.61 15.33
CA ILE A 100 -12.53 8.82 15.72
C ILE A 100 -12.18 8.97 17.21
N GLU A 101 -12.58 10.04 17.88
CA GLU A 101 -12.36 10.23 19.31
C GLU A 101 -13.04 9.15 20.16
N LYS A 102 -14.14 8.58 19.67
CA LYS A 102 -14.86 7.49 20.33
C LYS A 102 -14.28 6.10 20.03
N ARG A 103 -13.22 6.05 19.23
CA ARG A 103 -12.55 4.79 18.88
C ARG A 103 -11.78 4.27 20.08
N PRO A 104 -12.02 3.02 20.53
CA PRO A 104 -11.31 2.40 21.66
C PRO A 104 -9.78 2.48 21.52
N GLU A 105 -9.08 2.63 22.66
CA GLU A 105 -7.64 2.80 22.68
C GLU A 105 -6.88 1.57 22.16
N GLU A 106 -7.39 0.36 22.39
CA GLU A 106 -6.85 -0.88 21.85
C GLU A 106 -6.71 -0.87 20.32
N ILE A 107 -7.64 -0.19 19.63
CA ILE A 107 -7.59 0.01 18.19
C ILE A 107 -6.47 0.99 17.83
N ASN A 108 -6.28 2.05 18.63
CA ASN A 108 -5.22 3.03 18.42
C ASN A 108 -3.84 2.38 18.59
N ASN A 109 -3.69 1.53 19.59
CA ASN A 109 -2.46 0.80 19.92
C ASN A 109 -2.17 -0.34 18.93
N ARG A 110 -3.14 -0.72 18.07
CA ARG A 110 -3.01 -1.83 17.10
C ARG A 110 -2.73 -3.17 17.77
N GLU A 111 -3.45 -3.47 18.84
CA GLU A 111 -3.27 -4.68 19.64
C GLU A 111 -4.08 -5.85 19.09
N THR A 112 -5.20 -5.57 18.42
CA THR A 112 -6.15 -6.57 17.93
C THR A 112 -6.31 -6.51 16.42
N PHE A 113 -6.53 -7.67 15.81
CA PHE A 113 -6.88 -7.81 14.39
C PHE A 113 -8.35 -7.45 14.14
N GLY A 114 -8.63 -6.97 12.93
CA GLY A 114 -9.98 -6.68 12.48
C GLY A 114 -10.33 -5.20 12.41
N HIS A 115 -9.35 -4.33 12.56
CA HIS A 115 -9.53 -2.88 12.49
C HIS A 115 -8.86 -2.31 11.25
N TRP A 116 -9.68 -1.79 10.33
CA TRP A 116 -9.26 -1.39 9.00
C TRP A 116 -9.26 0.14 8.85
N GLU A 117 -8.40 0.61 7.97
CA GLU A 117 -8.44 1.96 7.41
C GLU A 117 -8.84 1.84 5.95
N MET A 118 -9.85 2.59 5.50
CA MET A 118 -10.36 2.54 4.12
C MET A 118 -10.13 3.88 3.42
N ASP A 119 -9.75 3.83 2.15
CA ASP A 119 -9.45 5.00 1.31
C ASP A 119 -9.71 4.69 -0.17
N CYS A 120 -9.70 5.73 -0.99
CA CYS A 120 -9.79 5.61 -2.43
C CYS A 120 -8.51 6.12 -3.11
N VAL A 121 -7.93 5.29 -3.98
CA VAL A 121 -6.79 5.66 -4.81
C VAL A 121 -7.29 6.11 -6.17
N GLU A 122 -7.29 7.42 -6.39
CA GLU A 122 -7.87 8.05 -7.60
C GLU A 122 -7.00 7.87 -8.83
N SER A 123 -7.66 7.76 -9.98
CA SER A 123 -7.12 7.79 -11.33
C SER A 123 -6.68 9.20 -11.77
N ALA A 124 -6.23 9.33 -13.01
CA ALA A 124 -6.02 10.58 -13.69
C ALA A 124 -7.33 11.37 -13.82
N LYS A 125 -7.22 12.69 -13.94
CA LYS A 125 -8.36 13.57 -14.20
C LYS A 125 -9.06 13.17 -15.51
N GLY A 126 -10.37 12.97 -15.45
CA GLY A 126 -11.20 12.55 -16.58
C GLY A 126 -11.56 11.06 -16.56
N CYS A 127 -10.84 10.21 -15.84
CA CYS A 127 -11.20 8.81 -15.63
C CYS A 127 -11.97 8.67 -14.30
N THR A 128 -13.10 7.99 -14.32
CA THR A 128 -13.96 7.76 -13.15
C THR A 128 -13.52 6.57 -12.30
N THR A 129 -12.87 5.57 -12.94
CA THR A 129 -12.40 4.35 -12.27
C THR A 129 -11.48 4.69 -11.11
N THR A 130 -11.68 4.04 -9.97
CA THR A 130 -10.89 4.23 -8.76
C THR A 130 -10.66 2.89 -8.07
N LEU A 131 -9.63 2.81 -7.23
CA LEU A 131 -9.40 1.65 -6.38
C LEU A 131 -9.84 1.98 -4.95
N LEU A 132 -10.74 1.17 -4.41
CA LEU A 132 -11.02 1.12 -2.99
C LEU A 132 -9.94 0.27 -2.34
N VAL A 133 -9.29 0.79 -1.30
CA VAL A 133 -8.23 0.10 -0.56
C VAL A 133 -8.61 0.03 0.91
N LEU A 134 -8.50 -1.15 1.48
CA LEU A 134 -8.70 -1.39 2.90
C LEU A 134 -7.40 -1.95 3.48
N THR A 135 -6.83 -1.24 4.44
CA THR A 135 -5.59 -1.65 5.13
C THR A 135 -5.92 -2.09 6.55
N GLU A 136 -5.62 -3.33 6.90
CA GLU A 136 -5.73 -3.81 8.28
C GLU A 136 -4.58 -3.23 9.13
N ARG A 137 -4.93 -2.68 10.30
CA ARG A 137 -4.03 -1.83 11.09
C ARG A 137 -2.90 -2.59 11.78
N LEU A 138 -3.12 -3.83 12.20
CA LEU A 138 -2.12 -4.65 12.89
C LEU A 138 -1.24 -5.38 11.87
N SER A 139 -1.82 -6.18 11.01
CA SER A 139 -1.12 -7.07 10.07
C SER A 139 -0.63 -6.38 8.80
N ARG A 140 -1.14 -5.17 8.51
CA ARG A 140 -0.93 -4.45 7.23
C ARG A 140 -1.44 -5.22 6.02
N ARG A 141 -2.35 -6.15 6.23
CA ARG A 141 -3.03 -6.83 5.14
C ARG A 141 -3.87 -5.85 4.37
N GLU A 142 -3.85 -6.02 3.06
CA GLU A 142 -4.52 -5.13 2.12
C GLU A 142 -5.64 -5.87 1.40
N ILE A 143 -6.73 -5.16 1.14
CA ILE A 143 -7.77 -5.56 0.20
C ILE A 143 -7.90 -4.41 -0.80
N THR A 144 -7.86 -4.74 -2.08
CA THR A 144 -7.97 -3.76 -3.17
C THR A 144 -9.13 -4.14 -4.07
N ARG A 145 -10.05 -3.20 -4.33
CA ARG A 145 -11.22 -3.40 -5.19
C ARG A 145 -11.28 -2.32 -6.25
N ARG A 146 -11.55 -2.70 -7.47
CA ARG A 146 -11.84 -1.78 -8.55
C ARG A 146 -13.27 -1.27 -8.40
N MET A 147 -13.46 0.04 -8.47
CA MET A 147 -14.78 0.65 -8.56
C MET A 147 -14.90 1.47 -9.84
N GLU A 148 -16.07 1.49 -10.45
CA GLU A 148 -16.33 2.28 -11.68
C GLU A 148 -16.28 3.79 -11.42
N ALA A 149 -16.65 4.21 -10.22
CA ALA A 149 -16.60 5.61 -9.82
C ALA A 149 -16.42 5.77 -8.31
N LYS A 150 -15.83 6.90 -7.90
CA LYS A 150 -15.66 7.32 -6.51
C LYS A 150 -16.99 7.84 -5.95
N LYS A 151 -17.95 6.95 -5.70
CA LYS A 151 -19.29 7.26 -5.20
C LYS A 151 -19.63 6.40 -3.98
N ALA A 152 -20.51 6.93 -3.11
CA ALA A 152 -20.91 6.25 -1.89
C ALA A 152 -21.64 4.93 -2.17
N GLU A 153 -22.43 4.86 -3.23
CA GLU A 153 -23.14 3.64 -3.64
C GLU A 153 -22.15 2.53 -4.01
N ASN A 154 -21.06 2.88 -4.70
CA ASN A 154 -20.05 1.90 -5.12
C ASN A 154 -19.26 1.35 -3.91
N VAL A 155 -18.94 2.22 -2.94
CA VAL A 155 -18.30 1.77 -1.69
C VAL A 155 -19.21 0.80 -0.93
N VAL A 156 -20.51 1.11 -0.82
CA VAL A 156 -21.47 0.21 -0.18
C VAL A 156 -21.56 -1.12 -0.93
N ALA A 157 -21.62 -1.09 -2.26
CA ALA A 157 -21.69 -2.29 -3.09
C ALA A 157 -20.45 -3.21 -2.91
N GLU A 158 -19.25 -2.62 -2.82
CA GLU A 158 -18.02 -3.39 -2.55
C GLU A 158 -18.03 -4.01 -1.16
N LEU A 159 -18.52 -3.29 -0.14
CA LEU A 159 -18.66 -3.86 1.20
C LEU A 159 -19.73 -4.95 1.24
N ASP A 160 -20.83 -4.82 0.47
CA ASP A 160 -21.84 -5.87 0.32
C ASP A 160 -21.25 -7.12 -0.35
N ALA A 161 -20.41 -6.94 -1.37
CA ALA A 161 -19.71 -8.04 -2.04
C ALA A 161 -18.71 -8.73 -1.11
N LEU A 162 -17.95 -7.97 -0.32
CA LEU A 162 -17.05 -8.52 0.69
C LEU A 162 -17.81 -9.27 1.77
N GLU A 163 -18.96 -8.76 2.24
CA GLU A 163 -19.80 -9.43 3.23
C GLU A 163 -20.34 -10.77 2.69
N LYS A 164 -20.81 -10.80 1.45
CA LYS A 164 -21.22 -12.05 0.78
C LYS A 164 -20.08 -13.05 0.68
N ARG A 165 -18.87 -12.59 0.38
CA ARG A 165 -17.66 -13.44 0.27
C ARG A 165 -17.27 -14.07 1.60
N TYR A 166 -17.31 -13.31 2.69
CA TYR A 166 -16.87 -13.76 4.02
C TYR A 166 -18.01 -14.32 4.89
N GLY A 167 -19.25 -14.03 4.53
CA GLY A 167 -20.43 -14.51 5.25
C GLY A 167 -20.43 -14.14 6.73
N GLU A 168 -20.64 -15.11 7.59
CA GLU A 168 -20.66 -14.96 9.05
C GLU A 168 -19.31 -14.51 9.64
N LEU A 169 -18.21 -14.71 8.93
CA LEU A 169 -16.88 -14.28 9.38
C LEU A 169 -16.67 -12.76 9.19
N PHE A 170 -17.50 -12.08 8.40
CA PHE A 170 -17.30 -10.67 8.10
C PHE A 170 -17.19 -9.79 9.36
N PRO A 171 -18.07 -9.86 10.37
CA PRO A 171 -17.96 -9.03 11.57
C PRO A 171 -16.72 -9.35 12.43
N LEU A 172 -16.15 -10.55 12.29
CA LEU A 172 -14.93 -10.94 12.99
C LEU A 172 -13.68 -10.39 12.29
N ILE A 173 -13.73 -10.31 10.96
CA ILE A 173 -12.64 -9.81 10.11
C ILE A 173 -12.68 -8.28 10.04
N PHE A 174 -13.86 -7.67 9.94
CA PHE A 174 -14.08 -6.23 9.79
C PHE A 174 -14.80 -5.66 11.02
N LYS A 175 -14.18 -5.74 12.18
CA LYS A 175 -14.75 -5.24 13.45
C LYS A 175 -15.00 -3.75 13.41
N SER A 176 -14.07 -2.98 12.83
CA SER A 176 -14.25 -1.56 12.56
C SER A 176 -13.50 -1.10 11.34
N ILE A 177 -14.01 -0.03 10.72
CA ILE A 177 -13.38 0.62 9.57
C ILE A 177 -13.26 2.11 9.88
N THR A 178 -12.07 2.68 9.70
CA THR A 178 -11.82 4.12 9.84
C THR A 178 -11.71 4.76 8.47
N VAL A 179 -12.46 5.85 8.24
CA VAL A 179 -12.52 6.58 6.98
C VAL A 179 -12.29 8.08 7.19
N ASP A 180 -12.00 8.81 6.11
CA ASP A 180 -12.05 10.27 6.15
C ASP A 180 -13.47 10.81 5.87
N ASN A 181 -13.58 12.14 5.73
CA ASN A 181 -14.83 12.80 5.44
C ASN A 181 -15.09 12.97 3.92
N GLY A 182 -14.53 12.09 3.08
CA GLY A 182 -14.78 12.08 1.64
C GLY A 182 -16.28 11.85 1.30
N SER A 183 -16.70 12.36 0.15
CA SER A 183 -18.10 12.18 -0.29
C SER A 183 -18.44 10.72 -0.57
N GLU A 184 -17.46 9.92 -0.93
CA GLU A 184 -17.55 8.48 -1.13
C GLU A 184 -17.86 7.70 0.16
N PHE A 185 -17.54 8.26 1.31
CA PHE A 185 -17.83 7.67 2.62
C PHE A 185 -19.04 8.34 3.30
N ALA A 186 -19.89 9.02 2.53
CA ALA A 186 -21.01 9.78 3.07
C ALA A 186 -22.18 8.91 3.56
N ASN A 187 -22.30 7.68 3.05
CA ASN A 187 -23.38 6.75 3.41
C ASN A 187 -22.95 5.84 4.56
N CYS A 188 -22.87 6.41 5.77
CA CYS A 188 -22.49 5.67 6.98
C CYS A 188 -23.41 4.48 7.25
N GLU A 189 -24.71 4.69 7.18
CA GLU A 189 -25.71 3.65 7.42
C GLU A 189 -25.58 2.50 6.43
N GLY A 190 -25.46 2.79 5.13
CA GLY A 190 -25.25 1.78 4.09
C GLY A 190 -23.96 0.98 4.27
N MET A 191 -22.89 1.61 4.76
CA MET A 191 -21.63 0.91 5.03
C MET A 191 -21.67 0.07 6.32
N GLU A 192 -22.39 0.52 7.36
CA GLU A 192 -22.48 -0.22 8.63
C GLU A 192 -23.51 -1.36 8.59
N ARG A 193 -24.61 -1.22 7.81
CA ARG A 193 -25.67 -2.24 7.76
C ARG A 193 -25.16 -3.56 7.19
N SER A 194 -25.68 -4.68 7.68
CA SER A 194 -25.51 -5.96 7.03
C SER A 194 -26.39 -6.05 5.77
N SER A 195 -25.84 -6.63 4.70
CA SER A 195 -26.58 -6.99 3.49
C SER A 195 -27.19 -8.40 3.58
N LEU A 196 -26.76 -9.19 4.54
CA LEU A 196 -27.16 -10.59 4.75
C LEU A 196 -28.14 -10.77 5.91
N ARG A 197 -28.14 -9.83 6.88
CA ARG A 197 -28.93 -9.91 8.10
C ARG A 197 -29.65 -8.57 8.35
N GLU A 198 -30.96 -8.63 8.17
CA GLU A 198 -31.82 -7.45 8.34
C GLU A 198 -31.74 -6.92 9.77
N GLY A 199 -31.61 -5.59 9.92
CA GLY A 199 -31.53 -4.91 11.22
C GLY A 199 -30.21 -5.03 11.95
N GLU A 200 -29.22 -5.81 11.45
CA GLU A 200 -27.90 -5.95 12.06
C GLU A 200 -26.87 -5.03 11.41
N LYS A 201 -25.80 -4.75 12.17
CA LYS A 201 -24.62 -4.05 11.65
C LYS A 201 -23.52 -5.06 11.38
N ARG A 202 -22.90 -4.97 10.20
CA ARG A 202 -21.75 -5.81 9.81
C ARG A 202 -20.42 -5.30 10.36
N THR A 203 -20.30 -3.99 10.59
CA THR A 203 -19.08 -3.34 11.06
C THR A 203 -19.39 -2.02 11.76
N LYS A 204 -18.39 -1.43 12.42
CA LYS A 204 -18.46 -0.11 13.03
C LYS A 204 -17.60 0.88 12.27
N LEU A 205 -18.13 2.05 11.92
CA LEU A 205 -17.36 3.11 11.26
C LEU A 205 -16.91 4.19 12.25
N TYR A 206 -15.67 4.67 12.00
CA TYR A 206 -15.13 5.86 12.66
C TYR A 206 -14.64 6.85 11.61
N TYR A 207 -14.96 8.13 11.79
CA TYR A 207 -14.59 9.21 10.90
C TYR A 207 -13.46 10.03 11.49
N CYS A 208 -12.39 10.21 10.71
CA CYS A 208 -11.25 11.06 11.08
C CYS A 208 -11.65 12.53 11.18
N HIS A 209 -10.86 13.30 11.93
CA HIS A 209 -10.98 14.74 11.89
C HIS A 209 -10.65 15.30 10.50
N PRO A 210 -11.29 16.41 10.11
CA PRO A 210 -10.89 17.09 8.88
C PRO A 210 -9.40 17.43 8.88
N TYR A 211 -8.73 17.20 7.77
CA TYR A 211 -7.29 17.48 7.58
C TYR A 211 -6.31 16.66 8.44
N SER A 212 -6.76 15.61 9.09
CA SER A 212 -5.96 14.79 10.00
C SER A 212 -5.51 13.48 9.34
N ALA A 213 -4.81 13.58 8.21
CA ALA A 213 -4.32 12.41 7.46
C ALA A 213 -3.45 11.45 8.32
N TYR A 214 -2.76 11.98 9.34
CA TYR A 214 -1.95 11.20 10.27
C TYR A 214 -2.76 10.16 11.07
N GLU A 215 -4.07 10.36 11.23
CA GLU A 215 -4.97 9.42 11.92
C GLU A 215 -5.17 8.11 11.13
N ARG A 216 -4.86 8.14 9.82
CA ARG A 216 -4.84 6.99 8.90
C ARG A 216 -3.43 6.70 8.36
N GLY A 217 -2.44 6.78 9.22
CA GLY A 217 -1.04 6.62 8.83
C GLY A 217 -0.70 5.22 8.25
N SER A 218 -1.49 4.19 8.56
CA SER A 218 -1.31 2.86 7.93
C SER A 218 -1.67 2.93 6.46
N ASN A 219 -2.83 3.47 6.15
CA ASN A 219 -3.34 3.60 4.79
C ASN A 219 -2.44 4.53 3.94
N GLU A 220 -2.00 5.68 4.48
CA GLU A 220 -1.08 6.56 3.75
C GLU A 220 0.21 5.85 3.30
N ASN A 221 0.78 5.01 4.18
CA ASN A 221 1.98 4.25 3.84
C ASN A 221 1.70 3.13 2.83
N GLN A 222 0.55 2.46 2.93
CA GLN A 222 0.14 1.44 1.97
C GLN A 222 -0.18 2.04 0.60
N ASN A 223 -0.86 3.18 0.56
CA ASN A 223 -1.12 3.90 -0.69
C ASN A 223 0.18 4.26 -1.45
N LYS A 224 1.30 4.48 -0.76
CA LYS A 224 2.61 4.64 -1.42
C LYS A 224 3.07 3.37 -2.14
N LEU A 225 2.69 2.20 -1.63
CA LEU A 225 2.97 0.91 -2.30
C LEU A 225 2.02 0.68 -3.47
N VAL A 226 0.71 0.89 -3.28
CA VAL A 226 -0.29 0.84 -4.37
C VAL A 226 0.14 1.72 -5.54
N ARG A 227 0.66 2.92 -5.25
CA ARG A 227 1.12 3.90 -6.24
C ARG A 227 2.35 3.46 -7.06
N ARG A 228 3.01 2.37 -6.73
CA ARG A 228 4.04 1.77 -7.59
C ARG A 228 3.42 1.08 -8.80
N HIS A 229 2.23 0.50 -8.65
CA HIS A 229 1.49 -0.18 -9.71
C HIS A 229 0.41 0.68 -10.35
N ALA A 230 -0.05 1.70 -9.63
CA ALA A 230 -1.08 2.66 -10.03
C ALA A 230 -0.57 4.09 -9.78
N PRO A 231 0.40 4.62 -10.56
CA PRO A 231 1.05 5.90 -10.31
C PRO A 231 0.06 7.06 -10.24
N LYS A 232 0.36 8.08 -9.43
CA LYS A 232 -0.49 9.26 -9.33
C LYS A 232 -0.55 10.00 -10.67
N GLY A 233 -1.76 10.19 -11.19
CA GLY A 233 -1.99 10.84 -12.47
C GLY A 233 -1.95 9.89 -13.68
N SER A 234 -1.81 8.55 -13.49
CA SER A 234 -2.06 7.57 -14.54
C SER A 234 -3.55 7.29 -14.68
N SER A 235 -4.00 6.98 -15.90
CA SER A 235 -5.37 6.51 -16.14
C SER A 235 -5.57 5.11 -15.58
N PHE A 236 -6.79 4.84 -15.08
CA PHE A 236 -7.24 3.52 -14.65
C PHE A 236 -8.31 2.95 -15.61
N GLU A 237 -8.39 3.47 -16.84
CA GLU A 237 -9.33 2.95 -17.84
C GLU A 237 -9.09 1.46 -18.11
N ASP A 238 -7.83 1.04 -18.16
CA ASP A 238 -7.43 -0.36 -18.36
C ASP A 238 -7.29 -1.14 -17.03
N MET A 239 -7.73 -0.57 -15.91
CA MET A 239 -7.70 -1.25 -14.62
C MET A 239 -8.81 -2.30 -14.61
N THR A 240 -8.44 -3.58 -14.56
CA THR A 240 -9.37 -4.70 -14.41
C THR A 240 -9.40 -5.19 -12.97
N ASP A 241 -10.37 -6.05 -12.64
CA ASP A 241 -10.45 -6.69 -11.32
C ASP A 241 -9.23 -7.59 -11.07
N GLU A 242 -8.75 -8.31 -12.10
CA GLU A 242 -7.53 -9.13 -12.02
C GLU A 242 -6.29 -8.27 -11.75
N ARG A 243 -6.25 -7.05 -12.29
CA ARG A 243 -5.16 -6.12 -12.00
C ARG A 243 -5.22 -5.61 -10.56
N ALA A 244 -6.41 -5.33 -10.03
CA ALA A 244 -6.61 -4.99 -8.62
C ALA A 244 -6.20 -6.16 -7.70
N ASP A 245 -6.63 -7.38 -8.03
CA ASP A 245 -6.24 -8.60 -7.29
C ASP A 245 -4.73 -8.85 -7.33
N TYR A 246 -4.08 -8.58 -8.47
CA TYR A 246 -2.61 -8.64 -8.57
C TYR A 246 -1.93 -7.65 -7.61
N ILE A 247 -2.42 -6.40 -7.56
CA ILE A 247 -1.89 -5.38 -6.64
C ILE A 247 -2.09 -5.82 -5.19
N GLU A 248 -3.28 -6.33 -4.83
CA GLU A 248 -3.58 -6.88 -3.51
C GLU A 248 -2.61 -8.01 -3.14
N GLY A 249 -2.46 -9.00 -4.02
CA GLY A 249 -1.56 -10.13 -3.81
C GLY A 249 -0.10 -9.69 -3.65
N TRP A 250 0.36 -8.78 -4.50
CA TRP A 250 1.70 -8.21 -4.42
C TRP A 250 1.92 -7.47 -3.09
N MET A 251 0.96 -6.65 -2.65
CA MET A 251 1.02 -5.91 -1.39
C MET A 251 1.06 -6.84 -0.17
N ASN A 252 0.25 -7.89 -0.20
CA ASN A 252 0.18 -8.86 0.89
C ASN A 252 1.43 -9.75 0.98
N ASP A 253 2.10 -9.97 -0.15
CA ASP A 253 3.32 -10.77 -0.25
C ASP A 253 4.61 -9.92 -0.11
N TYR A 254 4.45 -8.59 -0.01
CA TYR A 254 5.59 -7.65 0.07
C TYR A 254 6.28 -7.75 1.44
N PRO A 255 7.60 -8.05 1.48
CA PRO A 255 8.34 -8.19 2.73
C PRO A 255 8.42 -6.86 3.49
N ARG A 256 8.12 -6.89 4.78
CA ARG A 256 8.14 -5.70 5.64
C ARG A 256 9.08 -5.90 6.83
N LYS A 257 10.00 -4.96 7.00
CA LYS A 257 10.95 -4.97 8.12
C LYS A 257 10.26 -5.03 9.49
N MET A 258 9.10 -4.38 9.63
CA MET A 258 8.33 -4.36 10.88
C MET A 258 7.82 -5.74 11.32
N PHE A 259 7.75 -6.70 10.41
CA PHE A 259 7.40 -8.10 10.68
C PHE A 259 8.62 -9.03 10.61
N ASN A 260 9.83 -8.46 10.67
CA ASN A 260 11.09 -9.20 10.61
C ASN A 260 11.31 -9.94 9.27
N TRP A 261 10.70 -9.39 8.21
CA TRP A 261 10.68 -9.84 6.79
C TRP A 261 9.78 -11.05 6.49
#